data_86562fd4fcee94b5ee67217ff8e0b3e7
#
_entry.id   86562fd4fcee94b5ee67217ff8e0b3e7
#
_cell.length_a   1.000
_cell.length_b   1.000
_cell.length_c   1.000
_cell.angle_alpha   90.00
_cell.angle_beta   90.00
_cell.angle_gamma   90.00
#
_symmetry.space_group_name_H-M   'P 1'
#
loop_
_entity.id
_entity.type
_entity.pdbx_description
1 polymer ?
#
loop_
_entity_poly.entity_id
_entity_poly.type
_entity_poly.pdbx_seq_one_letter_code
_entity_poly.pdbx_strand_id
1 'polypeptide(L)'
;MIQLPLHDWHASQGAKMGEFAGYAMPLYYSKPLDEHHQVRRQAGVFDISHMGQFTATGSRAEAFLQHALTNDVTAMRDGKACILPFAGRTAGCWTI
;
A
#
# COMPACT_ATOMS: atom_id res chain seq x y z
N MET A 1 -1.44 -18.18 -5.04
CA MET A 1 -1.68 -16.77 -4.69
C MET A 1 -2.25 -16.70 -3.28
N ILE A 2 -1.78 -15.75 -2.50
CA ILE A 2 -2.31 -15.48 -1.17
C ILE A 2 -3.65 -14.75 -1.32
N GLN A 3 -4.66 -15.14 -0.56
CA GLN A 3 -5.95 -14.46 -0.55
C GLN A 3 -5.96 -13.35 0.51
N LEU A 4 -6.61 -12.24 0.18
CA LEU A 4 -6.89 -11.17 1.15
C LEU A 4 -7.96 -11.62 2.14
N PRO A 5 -8.01 -11.03 3.35
CA PRO A 5 -9.10 -11.31 4.30
C PRO A 5 -10.50 -11.09 3.75
N LEU A 6 -10.67 -10.12 2.82
CA LEU A 6 -11.95 -9.79 2.20
C LEU A 6 -12.09 -10.36 0.77
N HIS A 7 -11.27 -11.35 0.38
CA HIS A 7 -11.26 -11.92 -0.97
C HIS A 7 -12.66 -12.29 -1.48
N ASP A 8 -13.40 -13.08 -0.71
CA ASP A 8 -14.72 -13.57 -1.12
C ASP A 8 -15.74 -12.44 -1.19
N TRP A 9 -15.61 -11.44 -0.32
CA TRP A 9 -16.44 -10.25 -0.35
C TRP A 9 -16.20 -9.46 -1.64
N HIS A 10 -14.95 -9.20 -1.99
CA HIS A 10 -14.60 -8.52 -3.24
C HIS A 10 -15.17 -9.25 -4.47
N ALA A 11 -15.00 -10.57 -4.52
CA ALA A 11 -15.55 -11.39 -5.60
C ALA A 11 -17.07 -11.30 -5.66
N SER A 12 -17.77 -11.34 -4.52
CA SER A 12 -19.23 -11.24 -4.45
C SER A 12 -19.75 -9.87 -4.88
N GLN A 13 -18.96 -8.81 -4.74
CA GLN A 13 -19.28 -7.46 -5.21
C GLN A 13 -18.97 -7.25 -6.69
N GLY A 14 -18.56 -8.28 -7.40
CA GLY A 14 -18.28 -8.22 -8.84
C GLY A 14 -16.88 -7.69 -9.19
N ALA A 15 -15.94 -7.70 -8.25
CA ALA A 15 -14.57 -7.31 -8.54
C ALA A 15 -13.94 -8.22 -9.60
N LYS A 16 -13.23 -7.64 -10.53
CA LYS A 16 -12.30 -8.37 -11.40
C LYS A 16 -11.04 -8.71 -10.60
N MET A 17 -10.94 -9.96 -10.18
CA MET A 17 -9.81 -10.46 -9.42
C MET A 17 -8.63 -10.78 -10.35
N GLY A 18 -7.43 -10.52 -9.87
CA GLY A 18 -6.20 -10.83 -10.59
C GLY A 18 -4.99 -10.91 -9.65
N GLU A 19 -3.86 -11.37 -10.18
CA GLU A 19 -2.62 -11.45 -9.41
C GLU A 19 -1.95 -10.09 -9.33
N PHE A 20 -1.59 -9.69 -8.12
CA PHE A 20 -0.76 -8.53 -7.84
C PHE A 20 0.12 -8.79 -6.61
N ALA A 21 1.43 -8.69 -6.77
CA ALA A 21 2.41 -8.87 -5.71
C ALA A 21 2.27 -10.23 -4.96
N GLY A 22 1.88 -11.28 -5.65
CA GLY A 22 1.66 -12.62 -5.06
C GLY A 22 0.30 -12.82 -4.41
N TYR A 23 -0.57 -11.83 -4.44
CA TYR A 23 -1.91 -11.88 -3.88
C TYR A 23 -3.00 -11.93 -4.96
N ALA A 24 -4.12 -12.56 -4.63
CA ALA A 24 -5.35 -12.44 -5.40
C ALA A 24 -6.02 -11.12 -5.02
N MET A 25 -5.86 -10.10 -5.87
CA MET A 25 -6.29 -8.72 -5.62
C MET A 25 -7.52 -8.35 -6.44
N PRO A 26 -8.44 -7.54 -5.90
CA PRO A 26 -9.47 -6.89 -6.70
C PRO A 26 -8.82 -5.77 -7.53
N LEU A 27 -8.71 -5.96 -8.83
CA LEU A 27 -8.06 -5.02 -9.74
C LEU A 27 -8.97 -3.82 -10.07
N TYR A 28 -10.25 -4.09 -10.26
CA TYR A 28 -11.29 -3.07 -10.48
C TYR A 28 -12.67 -3.71 -10.34
N TYR A 29 -13.71 -2.89 -10.19
CA TYR A 29 -15.12 -3.33 -10.10
C TYR A 29 -15.89 -3.00 -11.37
N SER A 30 -15.73 -1.79 -11.90
CA SER A 30 -16.38 -1.35 -13.13
C SER A 30 -15.34 -1.12 -14.23
N LYS A 31 -14.99 0.12 -14.49
CA LYS A 31 -13.95 0.49 -15.43
C LYS A 31 -12.84 1.25 -14.69
N PRO A 32 -11.55 0.88 -14.89
CA PRO A 32 -10.45 1.53 -14.18
C PRO A 32 -10.44 3.06 -14.30
N LEU A 33 -10.77 3.58 -15.49
CA LEU A 33 -10.80 5.03 -15.71
C LEU A 33 -11.94 5.71 -14.95
N ASP A 34 -13.11 5.09 -14.87
CA ASP A 34 -14.25 5.64 -14.13
C ASP A 34 -13.97 5.65 -12.62
N GLU A 35 -13.35 4.59 -12.12
CA GLU A 35 -12.91 4.50 -10.72
C GLU A 35 -11.83 5.54 -10.39
N HIS A 36 -10.88 5.76 -11.30
CA HIS A 36 -9.89 6.83 -11.17
C HIS A 36 -10.56 8.20 -11.04
N HIS A 37 -11.53 8.52 -11.90
CA HIS A 37 -12.27 9.78 -11.83
C HIS A 37 -13.10 9.90 -10.55
N GLN A 38 -13.66 8.80 -10.07
CA GLN A 38 -14.41 8.77 -8.80
C GLN A 38 -13.52 9.22 -7.64
N VAL A 39 -12.31 8.67 -7.56
CA VAL A 39 -11.34 9.06 -6.52
C VAL A 39 -10.93 10.52 -6.64
N ARG A 40 -10.71 11.00 -7.87
CA ARG A 40 -10.28 12.40 -8.12
C ARG A 40 -11.36 13.43 -7.85
N ARG A 41 -12.63 13.11 -8.07
CA ARG A 41 -13.76 14.06 -7.98
C ARG A 41 -14.56 13.94 -6.70
N GLN A 42 -14.53 12.79 -6.07
CA GLN A 42 -15.29 12.48 -4.86
C GLN A 42 -14.41 11.77 -3.83
N ALA A 43 -14.63 10.48 -3.61
CA ALA A 43 -13.86 9.66 -2.68
C ALA A 43 -13.75 8.22 -3.19
N GLY A 44 -12.73 7.51 -2.72
CA GLY A 44 -12.54 6.09 -2.97
C GLY A 44 -11.98 5.39 -1.75
N VAL A 45 -12.32 4.11 -1.62
CA VAL A 45 -11.78 3.21 -0.58
C VAL A 45 -10.96 2.13 -1.26
N PHE A 46 -9.80 1.84 -0.70
CA PHE A 46 -8.86 0.86 -1.23
C PHE A 46 -8.57 -0.21 -0.18
N ASP A 47 -8.64 -1.48 -0.58
CA ASP A 47 -8.13 -2.56 0.24
C ASP A 47 -6.61 -2.67 0.05
N ILE A 48 -5.87 -2.36 1.09
CA ILE A 48 -4.41 -2.41 1.12
C ILE A 48 -3.89 -3.53 2.02
N SER A 49 -4.69 -4.56 2.27
CA SER A 49 -4.35 -5.67 3.17
C SER A 49 -3.13 -6.49 2.73
N HIS A 50 -2.70 -6.34 1.48
CA HIS A 50 -1.45 -6.94 0.97
C HIS A 50 -0.19 -6.19 1.42
N MET A 51 -0.33 -5.00 1.97
CA MET A 51 0.81 -4.20 2.41
C MET A 51 1.24 -4.56 3.82
N GLY A 52 2.56 -4.58 4.05
CA GLY A 52 3.13 -4.75 5.37
C GLY A 52 2.86 -3.53 6.26
N GLN A 53 2.66 -3.76 7.54
CA GLN A 53 2.53 -2.71 8.55
C GLN A 53 3.67 -2.87 9.55
N PHE A 54 4.41 -1.80 9.80
CA PHE A 54 5.58 -1.83 10.66
C PHE A 54 5.51 -0.71 11.69
N THR A 55 5.91 -1.05 12.91
CA THR A 55 6.14 -0.07 13.97
C THR A 55 7.63 -0.05 14.27
N ALA A 56 8.25 1.11 14.20
CA ALA A 56 9.65 1.30 14.55
C ALA A 56 9.75 2.17 15.81
N THR A 57 10.49 1.68 16.81
CA THR A 57 10.69 2.36 18.10
C THR A 57 12.16 2.36 18.49
N GLY A 58 12.52 3.26 19.38
CA GLY A 58 13.87 3.40 19.89
C GLY A 58 14.55 4.69 19.46
N SER A 59 15.62 5.07 20.16
CA SER A 59 16.32 6.34 19.96
C SER A 59 16.97 6.51 18.58
N ARG A 60 17.20 5.40 17.85
CA ARG A 60 17.80 5.40 16.51
C ARG A 60 16.80 5.07 15.40
N ALA A 61 15.51 4.89 15.72
CA ALA A 61 14.51 4.50 14.74
C ALA A 61 14.38 5.53 13.61
N GLU A 62 14.31 6.81 13.93
CA GLU A 62 14.22 7.88 12.94
C GLU A 62 15.43 7.89 12.01
N ALA A 63 16.65 7.85 12.55
CA ALA A 63 17.88 7.88 11.77
C ALA A 63 18.01 6.64 10.86
N PHE A 64 17.62 5.47 11.34
CA PHE A 64 17.60 4.24 10.55
C PHE A 64 16.61 4.32 9.40
N LEU A 65 15.38 4.74 9.67
CA LEU A 65 14.34 4.86 8.64
C LEU A 65 14.70 5.94 7.61
N GLN A 66 15.23 7.07 8.04
CA GLN A 66 15.68 8.14 7.15
C GLN A 66 16.78 7.67 6.20
N HIS A 67 17.65 6.76 6.66
CA HIS A 67 18.69 6.16 5.82
C HIS A 67 18.16 5.10 4.85
N ALA A 68 17.18 4.30 5.28
CA ALA A 68 16.70 3.13 4.56
C ALA A 68 15.56 3.45 3.57
N LEU A 69 14.82 4.52 3.78
CA LEU A 69 13.60 4.84 3.03
C LEU A 69 13.81 6.01 2.06
N THR A 70 12.97 6.08 1.05
CA THR A 70 13.03 7.15 0.04
C THR A 70 12.26 8.41 0.44
N ASN A 71 11.45 8.32 1.49
CA ASN A 71 10.67 9.45 2.00
C ASN A 71 11.39 10.14 3.17
N ASP A 72 11.06 11.40 3.42
CA ASP A 72 11.56 12.13 4.57
C ASP A 72 10.73 11.77 5.83
N VAL A 73 11.32 10.95 6.70
CA VAL A 73 10.67 10.55 7.95
C VAL A 73 10.86 11.58 9.07
N THR A 74 11.78 12.54 8.91
CA THR A 74 12.00 13.59 9.92
C THR A 74 10.81 14.54 10.04
N ALA A 75 10.00 14.65 8.99
CA ALA A 75 8.77 15.43 8.99
C ALA A 75 7.58 14.70 9.63
N MET A 76 7.73 13.41 9.96
CA MET A 76 6.68 12.63 10.60
C MET A 76 6.58 12.96 12.09
N ARG A 77 5.35 12.96 12.59
CA ARG A 77 5.07 13.08 14.02
C ARG A 77 4.68 11.73 14.59
N ASP A 78 4.88 11.53 15.89
CA ASP A 78 4.42 10.35 16.60
C ASP A 78 2.94 10.08 16.33
N GLY A 79 2.60 8.81 16.07
CA GLY A 79 1.25 8.40 15.72
C GLY A 79 0.82 8.66 14.26
N LYS A 80 1.71 9.22 13.43
CA LYS A 80 1.48 9.32 11.98
C LYS A 80 1.98 8.08 11.27
N ALA A 81 1.22 7.67 10.26
CA ALA A 81 1.63 6.63 9.32
C ALA A 81 1.89 7.25 7.94
N CYS A 82 2.81 6.68 7.20
CA CYS A 82 2.99 7.00 5.80
C CYS A 82 3.31 5.74 4.99
N ILE A 83 3.06 5.80 3.70
CA ILE A 83 3.42 4.74 2.75
C ILE A 83 4.86 4.99 2.34
N LEU A 84 5.72 3.98 2.55
CA LEU A 84 7.15 4.11 2.39
C LEU A 84 7.70 3.02 1.46
N PRO A 85 8.31 3.38 0.34
CA PRO A 85 9.14 2.46 -0.42
C PRO A 85 10.54 2.38 0.18
N PHE A 86 11.11 1.17 0.23
CA PHE A 86 12.51 0.97 0.57
C PHE A 86 13.42 1.26 -0.63
N ALA A 87 14.56 1.91 -0.38
CA ALA A 87 15.61 2.06 -1.36
C ALA A 87 16.51 0.81 -1.35
N GLY A 88 16.57 0.11 -2.46
CA GLY A 88 17.50 -0.99 -2.64
C GLY A 88 18.94 -0.52 -2.97
N ARG A 89 19.93 -1.38 -2.75
CA ARG A 89 21.36 -1.10 -3.10
C ARG A 89 21.60 -0.90 -4.59
N THR A 90 20.73 -1.44 -5.42
CA THR A 90 20.73 -1.25 -6.88
C THR A 90 19.48 -0.46 -7.20
N ALA A 91 19.59 0.76 -7.57
CA ALA A 91 18.58 1.71 -8.07
C ALA A 91 17.11 1.22 -8.24
N GLY A 92 16.67 0.24 -7.47
CA GLY A 92 15.32 -0.34 -7.46
C GLY A 92 14.57 0.13 -6.21
N CYS A 93 13.37 0.65 -6.41
CA CYS A 93 12.46 0.96 -5.33
C CYS A 93 11.66 -0.31 -4.99
N TRP A 94 11.68 -0.73 -3.73
CA TRP A 94 10.87 -1.82 -3.23
C TRP A 94 9.71 -1.23 -2.43
N THR A 95 8.49 -1.52 -2.84
CA THR A 95 7.29 -1.17 -2.05
C THR A 95 6.97 -2.34 -1.13
N ILE A 96 6.84 -2.08 0.14
CA ILE A 96 6.35 -3.03 1.14
C ILE A 96 4.90 -2.71 1.43
#